data_a6383fffaf00155c0b8ddfbbd6de03b8
#
_entry.id   a6383fffaf00155c0b8ddfbbd6de03b8
#
_cell.length_a   1.000
_cell.length_b   1.000
_cell.length_c   1.000
_cell.angle_alpha   90.00
_cell.angle_beta   90.00
_cell.angle_gamma   90.00
#
_symmetry.space_group_name_H-M   'P 1'
#
loop_
_entity.id
_entity.type
_entity.pdbx_description
1 polymer ?
#
loop_
_entity_poly.entity_id
_entity_poly.type
_entity_poly.pdbx_seq_one_letter_code
_entity_poly.pdbx_strand_id
1 'polypeptide(L)'
;MKKILLASTVVLSIAGFAKSTAYAEESQVTKKTQSTDVVEKTEESALKKEEPSTKTEESAPKKESPQVDTKKNSVVKENDSIKEDSSNKEKSREIKKEGWQKEQGSWRFYENNQPVLDWKQIDNKWYYFNKEGVMISNIIIDDYLIQDNGALAKNTWVKISDKWYYATASGKISRNKWEKIAGIWYYFDKEGIMVTNTLVGDYLIQNSGALAENTWVKISDKWYYATASGKISRNKWEKIKGIWYYFDTDGVMLSNQWRKDYYLKDSGAMAEKEWIFDNSYNSWFYLKSGGAYASQEWSGSYYLKKGGYMAKNEWIFDKDYDAWYYLKEDGMYVTGTFNIKGKEYSFQNNGKWISESKYYKVKPITAYVYSSSGEKLSYVSQGTIVSLGDTQAPKNTQISVNISGLSGFMNRSDLTAVDEGSEFIPHYTSDGKFLYHELSPYTSIKVAPHTSAMVIGKKYYSTDGEHFDGFTIKNPFLYKNLREPSNYSAAELNKIYSMMNLQDSPLAGKGATFKEAEERYGVNALYLMAHSALESAWGRSQIARDKNNFFGIAAYDTSPYLSAKSFDNVDKGILGAAKWIRENYIDYGRDHLGNKATGMNVRYASDPYWGEKIASIMMTINSRLGGKD
;
A
#
# COMPACT_ATOMS: atom_id res chain seq x y z
N MET A 1 -18.55 40.72 26.98
CA MET A 1 -18.40 39.26 27.16
C MET A 1 -19.77 38.63 26.95
N LYS A 2 -20.04 38.08 25.75
CA LYS A 2 -21.30 37.40 25.46
C LYS A 2 -21.25 36.02 26.10
N LYS A 3 -22.05 35.80 27.13
CA LYS A 3 -22.25 34.44 27.73
C LYS A 3 -23.03 33.62 26.75
N ILE A 4 -22.39 32.60 26.19
CA ILE A 4 -23.06 31.56 25.42
C ILE A 4 -23.69 30.62 26.44
N LEU A 5 -25.01 30.53 26.49
CA LEU A 5 -25.74 29.51 27.22
C LEU A 5 -25.75 28.23 26.36
N LEU A 6 -25.05 27.21 26.82
CA LEU A 6 -25.17 25.85 26.31
C LEU A 6 -26.22 25.14 27.18
N ALA A 7 -27.35 24.80 26.59
CA ALA A 7 -28.35 23.98 27.25
C ALA A 7 -27.93 22.52 27.18
N SER A 8 -27.90 21.86 28.32
CA SER A 8 -27.53 20.44 28.43
C SER A 8 -28.56 19.54 27.78
N THR A 9 -28.09 18.65 26.96
CA THR A 9 -28.88 17.52 26.47
C THR A 9 -28.95 16.47 27.58
N VAL A 10 -29.92 16.56 28.47
CA VAL A 10 -30.31 15.40 29.29
C VAL A 10 -30.95 14.41 28.36
N VAL A 11 -30.27 13.30 28.08
CA VAL A 11 -30.84 12.13 27.41
C VAL A 11 -31.89 11.54 28.35
N LEU A 12 -33.14 11.99 28.20
CA LEU A 12 -34.28 11.32 28.82
C LEU A 12 -34.78 10.25 27.84
N SER A 13 -34.52 8.99 28.15
CA SER A 13 -35.28 7.89 27.57
C SER A 13 -36.75 8.05 27.97
N ILE A 14 -37.59 8.49 27.05
CA ILE A 14 -39.04 8.42 27.17
C ILE A 14 -39.39 6.96 27.00
N ALA A 15 -39.66 6.27 28.14
CA ALA A 15 -40.19 4.91 28.12
C ALA A 15 -41.51 4.91 27.33
N GLY A 16 -41.49 4.42 26.11
CA GLY A 16 -42.69 4.04 25.38
C GLY A 16 -43.32 2.82 26.04
N PHE A 17 -44.57 2.94 26.40
CA PHE A 17 -45.37 1.79 26.81
C PHE A 17 -45.54 0.80 25.63
N ALA A 18 -44.71 -0.23 25.57
CA ALA A 18 -44.98 -1.44 24.80
C ALA A 18 -45.33 -2.57 25.78
N LYS A 19 -46.38 -3.28 25.46
CA LYS A 19 -46.93 -4.40 26.25
C LYS A 19 -45.86 -5.47 26.49
N SER A 20 -45.75 -5.87 27.75
CA SER A 20 -44.97 -7.01 28.20
C SER A 20 -45.55 -8.33 27.74
N THR A 21 -44.75 -9.21 27.19
CA THR A 21 -44.87 -10.65 27.38
C THR A 21 -43.51 -11.17 27.80
N ALA A 22 -43.49 -11.76 28.99
CA ALA A 22 -42.36 -12.33 29.64
C ALA A 22 -41.93 -13.65 28.97
N TYR A 23 -40.63 -13.88 28.89
CA TYR A 23 -40.02 -15.19 29.12
C TYR A 23 -38.68 -14.98 29.81
N ALA A 24 -38.60 -15.61 31.01
CA ALA A 24 -37.38 -15.72 31.78
C ALA A 24 -36.61 -16.94 31.30
N GLU A 25 -35.30 -16.86 31.30
CA GLU A 25 -34.43 -17.97 31.67
C GLU A 25 -33.04 -17.47 32.13
N GLU A 26 -32.65 -17.95 33.28
CA GLU A 26 -31.40 -17.75 34.01
C GLU A 26 -30.24 -18.56 33.44
N SER A 27 -29.05 -18.06 33.61
CA SER A 27 -27.90 -18.76 34.23
C SER A 27 -26.64 -17.87 34.19
N GLN A 28 -26.25 -17.37 35.28
CA GLN A 28 -25.16 -17.66 36.25
C GLN A 28 -23.74 -17.81 35.62
N VAL A 29 -22.92 -16.85 35.97
CA VAL A 29 -21.69 -16.85 36.79
C VAL A 29 -20.46 -17.58 36.26
N THR A 30 -19.37 -16.88 36.06
CA THR A 30 -18.21 -16.93 36.95
C THR A 30 -17.16 -15.84 36.65
N LYS A 31 -16.71 -15.22 37.75
CA LYS A 31 -15.53 -14.35 37.87
C LYS A 31 -14.23 -15.15 37.74
N LYS A 32 -13.18 -14.56 37.18
CA LYS A 32 -11.86 -14.55 37.83
C LYS A 32 -10.95 -13.44 37.32
N THR A 33 -10.40 -12.77 38.26
CA THR A 33 -9.40 -11.73 38.37
C THR A 33 -7.97 -12.24 38.08
N GLN A 34 -7.11 -11.36 37.56
CA GLN A 34 -5.80 -10.93 38.04
C GLN A 34 -4.95 -10.56 36.81
N SER A 35 -4.58 -9.29 36.62
CA SER A 35 -3.48 -8.52 37.20
C SER A 35 -2.08 -9.07 36.90
N THR A 36 -1.32 -8.37 36.13
CA THR A 36 -0.01 -7.82 36.55
C THR A 36 0.57 -6.91 35.45
N ASP A 37 1.01 -5.74 35.88
CA ASP A 37 1.83 -4.74 35.25
C ASP A 37 3.22 -5.28 34.85
N VAL A 38 3.82 -4.76 33.77
CA VAL A 38 5.22 -4.34 33.75
C VAL A 38 5.41 -3.21 32.74
N VAL A 39 5.96 -2.15 33.25
CA VAL A 39 6.47 -0.92 32.63
C VAL A 39 7.86 -1.19 32.06
N GLU A 40 8.23 -0.54 30.96
CA GLU A 40 9.48 0.22 30.71
C GLU A 40 9.77 0.19 29.21
N LYS A 41 10.09 1.20 28.63
CA LYS A 41 10.84 2.44 28.54
C LYS A 41 11.25 2.69 27.09
N THR A 42 11.08 3.90 26.72
CA THR A 42 11.63 4.67 25.60
C THR A 42 13.11 4.42 25.32
N GLU A 43 13.47 4.38 24.03
CA GLU A 43 14.65 5.11 23.55
C GLU A 43 14.48 5.56 22.09
N GLU A 44 14.57 6.86 21.94
CA GLU A 44 14.72 7.65 20.75
C GLU A 44 16.16 7.54 20.24
N SER A 45 16.39 7.24 18.97
CA SER A 45 17.66 7.66 18.35
C SER A 45 17.43 8.01 16.87
N ALA A 46 17.67 9.27 16.62
CA ALA A 46 17.80 9.88 15.31
C ALA A 46 18.94 9.26 14.51
N LEU A 47 18.72 8.96 13.24
CA LEU A 47 19.80 8.72 12.29
C LEU A 47 19.61 9.56 11.03
N LYS A 48 20.66 10.35 10.82
CA LYS A 48 20.91 11.29 9.72
C LYS A 48 20.91 10.59 8.36
N LYS A 49 20.45 11.35 7.38
CA LYS A 49 20.72 11.16 5.95
C LYS A 49 22.22 11.15 5.68
N GLU A 50 22.71 10.15 4.97
CA GLU A 50 23.88 10.25 4.10
C GLU A 50 23.61 9.52 2.80
N GLU A 51 23.75 10.26 1.71
CA GLU A 51 23.86 9.73 0.36
C GLU A 51 25.22 9.03 0.20
N PRO A 52 25.34 7.93 -0.54
CA PRO A 52 26.63 7.48 -1.02
C PRO A 52 26.84 7.88 -2.49
N SER A 53 27.89 8.63 -2.66
CA SER A 53 28.57 8.94 -3.91
C SER A 53 29.11 7.69 -4.61
N THR A 54 29.13 7.81 -5.93
CA THR A 54 29.70 6.96 -6.95
C THR A 54 31.12 6.43 -6.72
N LYS A 55 31.37 5.25 -7.34
CA LYS A 55 32.61 4.61 -7.80
C LYS A 55 33.32 3.70 -6.82
N THR A 56 33.30 2.43 -7.17
CA THR A 56 34.54 1.65 -7.36
C THR A 56 34.24 0.41 -8.23
N GLU A 57 34.95 0.35 -9.33
CA GLU A 57 35.18 -0.83 -10.14
C GLU A 57 35.85 -1.88 -9.27
N GLU A 58 35.28 -3.06 -9.16
CA GLU A 58 35.96 -4.21 -8.58
C GLU A 58 36.32 -5.19 -9.69
N SER A 59 37.64 -5.15 -9.98
CA SER A 59 38.33 -6.01 -10.90
C SER A 59 38.32 -7.46 -10.42
N ALA A 60 38.06 -8.37 -11.34
CA ALA A 60 38.17 -9.81 -11.18
C ALA A 60 39.63 -10.22 -10.84
N PRO A 61 39.84 -11.27 -10.04
CA PRO A 61 41.19 -11.71 -9.66
C PRO A 61 41.86 -12.38 -10.86
N LYS A 62 43.02 -11.85 -11.21
CA LYS A 62 44.01 -12.48 -12.10
C LYS A 62 44.56 -13.73 -11.41
N LYS A 63 44.34 -14.89 -12.02
CA LYS A 63 45.13 -16.08 -11.73
C LYS A 63 46.35 -16.10 -12.64
N GLU A 64 47.50 -16.11 -11.99
CA GLU A 64 48.85 -16.22 -12.57
C GLU A 64 48.99 -17.48 -13.43
N SER A 65 49.56 -17.28 -14.60
CA SER A 65 50.12 -18.37 -15.42
C SER A 65 51.55 -18.68 -14.89
N PRO A 66 52.00 -19.93 -14.86
CA PRO A 66 53.36 -20.24 -14.45
C PRO A 66 54.34 -19.77 -15.52
N GLN A 67 55.28 -18.92 -15.08
CA GLN A 67 56.46 -18.53 -15.85
C GLN A 67 57.37 -19.72 -16.03
N VAL A 68 57.74 -19.97 -17.26
CA VAL A 68 58.89 -20.87 -17.58
C VAL A 68 60.14 -20.01 -17.59
N ASP A 69 61.07 -20.33 -16.67
CA ASP A 69 62.39 -19.76 -16.57
C ASP A 69 63.21 -19.97 -17.85
N THR A 70 63.52 -18.89 -18.53
CA THR A 70 64.58 -18.88 -19.53
C THR A 70 65.88 -18.40 -18.88
N LYS A 71 66.74 -19.32 -18.52
CA LYS A 71 68.10 -18.99 -18.16
C LYS A 71 68.86 -18.55 -19.42
N LYS A 72 69.28 -17.27 -19.39
CA LYS A 72 70.34 -16.72 -20.23
C LYS A 72 71.66 -17.47 -19.99
N ASN A 73 72.28 -17.98 -21.02
CA ASN A 73 73.68 -18.26 -21.03
C ASN A 73 74.41 -17.22 -21.88
N SER A 74 75.32 -16.59 -21.20
CA SER A 74 76.17 -15.52 -21.58
C SER A 74 77.16 -15.89 -22.70
N VAL A 75 77.29 -14.91 -23.59
CA VAL A 75 78.35 -14.82 -24.60
C VAL A 75 79.74 -14.68 -23.90
N VAL A 76 80.67 -15.51 -24.26
CA VAL A 76 82.09 -15.22 -24.13
C VAL A 76 82.68 -14.99 -25.51
N LYS A 77 83.11 -13.77 -25.71
CA LYS A 77 84.03 -13.38 -26.80
C LYS A 77 85.44 -13.80 -26.42
N GLU A 78 86.09 -14.45 -27.34
CA GLU A 78 87.54 -14.28 -27.41
C GLU A 78 88.02 -14.19 -28.86
N ASN A 79 88.64 -13.05 -29.12
CA ASN A 79 89.49 -12.84 -30.24
C ASN A 79 90.73 -13.67 -30.06
N ASP A 80 91.28 -14.20 -31.11
CA ASP A 80 92.65 -13.85 -31.47
C ASP A 80 93.00 -14.25 -32.90
N SER A 81 93.58 -13.30 -33.53
CA SER A 81 94.30 -13.36 -34.80
C SER A 81 95.56 -14.17 -34.65
N ILE A 82 96.03 -14.84 -35.67
CA ILE A 82 97.47 -14.77 -36.16
C ILE A 82 97.59 -15.63 -37.43
N LYS A 83 98.01 -14.92 -38.47
CA LYS A 83 98.99 -15.12 -39.55
C LYS A 83 99.02 -16.43 -40.35
N GLU A 84 98.94 -16.14 -41.65
CA GLU A 84 99.50 -16.91 -42.77
C GLU A 84 100.85 -17.55 -42.50
N ASP A 85 100.98 -18.76 -42.89
CA ASP A 85 102.20 -19.11 -43.67
C ASP A 85 101.83 -20.26 -44.67
N SER A 86 102.46 -20.15 -45.77
CA SER A 86 102.27 -20.82 -47.01
C SER A 86 102.88 -22.24 -47.09
N SER A 87 102.26 -23.01 -47.96
CA SER A 87 102.81 -24.13 -48.72
C SER A 87 102.88 -25.52 -48.03
N ASN A 88 102.11 -26.45 -48.41
CA ASN A 88 102.52 -27.50 -49.33
C ASN A 88 101.43 -28.60 -49.53
N LYS A 89 101.15 -28.90 -50.76
CA LYS A 89 100.73 -30.18 -51.37
C LYS A 89 99.80 -31.12 -50.66
N GLU A 90 98.60 -31.25 -51.33
CA GLU A 90 97.86 -32.47 -51.64
C GLU A 90 98.26 -33.77 -50.99
N LYS A 91 97.35 -34.27 -50.18
CA LYS A 91 96.79 -35.62 -50.28
C LYS A 91 95.38 -35.54 -49.81
N SER A 92 94.38 -35.69 -50.76
CA SER A 92 92.99 -35.88 -50.46
C SER A 92 92.87 -37.10 -49.53
N ARG A 93 92.82 -36.86 -48.24
CA ARG A 93 92.15 -37.82 -47.35
C ARG A 93 90.66 -37.66 -47.55
N GLU A 94 90.04 -38.66 -48.21
CA GLU A 94 88.62 -38.84 -48.11
C GLU A 94 88.28 -38.85 -46.63
N ILE A 95 87.67 -37.73 -46.12
CA ILE A 95 87.12 -37.69 -44.77
C ILE A 95 85.99 -38.66 -44.76
N LYS A 96 86.17 -39.80 -44.18
CA LYS A 96 85.05 -40.76 -43.94
C LYS A 96 84.03 -40.05 -43.07
N LYS A 97 82.80 -39.78 -43.70
CA LYS A 97 81.68 -39.22 -42.98
C LYS A 97 81.04 -40.32 -42.19
N GLU A 98 80.89 -40.13 -40.88
CA GLU A 98 80.30 -41.07 -39.96
C GLU A 98 79.50 -40.28 -38.90
N GLY A 99 78.31 -40.75 -38.50
CA GLY A 99 77.46 -40.07 -37.51
C GLY A 99 76.87 -38.76 -37.98
N TRP A 100 76.43 -37.90 -37.02
CA TRP A 100 75.79 -36.61 -37.32
C TRP A 100 76.77 -35.61 -37.94
N GLN A 101 76.36 -35.05 -39.11
CA GLN A 101 77.10 -33.99 -39.80
C GLN A 101 76.13 -32.86 -40.14
N LYS A 102 76.59 -31.61 -39.95
CA LYS A 102 75.84 -30.41 -40.35
C LYS A 102 76.37 -29.84 -41.65
N GLU A 103 75.68 -29.97 -42.75
CA GLU A 103 76.08 -29.52 -44.07
C GLU A 103 75.13 -28.49 -44.64
N GLN A 104 75.67 -27.36 -45.07
CA GLN A 104 74.85 -26.27 -45.60
C GLN A 104 73.64 -25.90 -44.72
N GLY A 105 73.87 -25.88 -43.38
CA GLY A 105 72.82 -25.58 -42.42
C GLY A 105 71.88 -26.72 -42.08
N SER A 106 71.93 -27.84 -42.77
CA SER A 106 71.06 -29.01 -42.61
C SER A 106 71.77 -30.15 -41.92
N TRP A 107 71.07 -30.89 -41.04
CA TRP A 107 71.62 -32.09 -40.39
C TRP A 107 71.42 -33.30 -41.26
N ARG A 108 72.51 -34.13 -41.39
CA ARG A 108 72.52 -35.46 -42.03
C ARG A 108 73.17 -36.47 -41.06
N PHE A 109 72.82 -37.72 -41.19
CA PHE A 109 73.47 -38.82 -40.46
C PHE A 109 74.10 -39.79 -41.45
N TYR A 110 75.36 -40.10 -41.28
CA TYR A 110 76.10 -40.97 -42.20
C TYR A 110 76.45 -42.29 -41.52
N GLU A 111 76.21 -43.39 -42.29
CA GLU A 111 76.72 -44.73 -41.96
C GLU A 111 77.51 -45.24 -43.16
N ASN A 112 78.69 -45.71 -42.89
CA ASN A 112 79.64 -46.22 -43.92
C ASN A 112 79.79 -45.22 -45.10
N ASN A 113 79.95 -43.96 -44.79
CA ASN A 113 80.18 -42.87 -45.71
C ASN A 113 78.96 -42.55 -46.63
N GLN A 114 77.79 -43.13 -46.35
CA GLN A 114 76.52 -42.88 -47.08
C GLN A 114 75.56 -42.15 -46.18
N PRO A 115 74.79 -41.15 -46.71
CA PRO A 115 73.77 -40.51 -45.91
C PRO A 115 72.61 -41.48 -45.70
N VAL A 116 72.11 -41.52 -44.44
CA VAL A 116 70.90 -42.29 -44.10
C VAL A 116 69.68 -41.61 -44.76
N LEU A 117 68.80 -42.46 -45.31
CA LEU A 117 67.54 -42.03 -45.89
C LEU A 117 66.38 -42.70 -45.11
N ASP A 118 65.19 -42.05 -45.17
CA ASP A 118 64.00 -42.54 -44.53
C ASP A 118 64.13 -42.64 -42.98
N TRP A 119 63.35 -43.48 -42.33
CA TRP A 119 63.33 -43.63 -40.88
C TRP A 119 64.55 -44.36 -40.34
N LYS A 120 65.23 -43.72 -39.40
CA LYS A 120 66.38 -44.32 -38.70
C LYS A 120 66.30 -44.08 -37.19
N GLN A 121 66.58 -45.13 -36.44
CA GLN A 121 66.75 -45.03 -35.00
C GLN A 121 68.23 -44.74 -34.69
N ILE A 122 68.47 -43.61 -33.99
CA ILE A 122 69.76 -43.15 -33.55
C ILE A 122 69.65 -42.81 -32.06
N ASP A 123 70.50 -43.36 -31.19
CA ASP A 123 70.49 -43.16 -29.75
C ASP A 123 69.10 -43.31 -29.11
N ASN A 124 68.41 -44.38 -29.46
CA ASN A 124 67.06 -44.71 -29.02
C ASN A 124 65.96 -43.70 -29.42
N LYS A 125 66.26 -42.77 -30.32
CA LYS A 125 65.31 -41.83 -30.91
C LYS A 125 65.17 -42.08 -32.40
N TRP A 126 63.95 -41.96 -32.93
CA TRP A 126 63.68 -42.08 -34.35
C TRP A 126 63.79 -40.72 -35.01
N TYR A 127 64.47 -40.69 -36.21
CA TYR A 127 64.62 -39.53 -37.06
C TYR A 127 64.19 -39.88 -38.46
N TYR A 128 63.70 -38.91 -39.22
CA TYR A 128 63.35 -39.07 -40.62
C TYR A 128 64.28 -38.22 -41.51
N PHE A 129 64.82 -38.86 -42.53
CA PHE A 129 65.70 -38.21 -43.51
C PHE A 129 65.02 -38.27 -44.86
N ASN A 130 65.03 -37.15 -45.58
CA ASN A 130 64.46 -37.07 -46.95
C ASN A 130 65.35 -37.79 -47.97
N LYS A 131 64.95 -37.79 -49.24
CA LYS A 131 65.67 -38.42 -50.34
C LYS A 131 67.07 -37.86 -50.55
N GLU A 132 67.34 -36.64 -50.10
CA GLU A 132 68.64 -35.96 -50.13
C GLU A 132 69.44 -36.24 -48.84
N GLY A 133 68.98 -37.12 -47.95
CA GLY A 133 69.59 -37.44 -46.68
C GLY A 133 69.53 -36.34 -45.62
N VAL A 134 68.72 -35.31 -45.82
CA VAL A 134 68.50 -34.22 -44.89
C VAL A 134 67.52 -34.62 -43.81
N MET A 135 67.91 -34.46 -42.52
CA MET A 135 67.04 -34.66 -41.40
C MET A 135 65.88 -33.66 -41.46
N ILE A 136 64.67 -34.16 -41.41
CA ILE A 136 63.45 -33.33 -41.40
C ILE A 136 63.05 -33.05 -39.94
N SER A 137 62.60 -31.85 -39.66
CA SER A 137 62.13 -31.44 -38.34
C SER A 137 60.87 -30.56 -38.42
N ASN A 138 60.15 -30.48 -37.28
CA ASN A 138 58.94 -29.64 -37.09
C ASN A 138 57.87 -29.88 -38.15
N ILE A 139 57.51 -31.13 -38.44
CA ILE A 139 56.55 -31.54 -39.48
C ILE A 139 55.86 -32.83 -39.09
N ILE A 140 54.79 -33.15 -39.78
CA ILE A 140 54.05 -34.46 -39.73
C ILE A 140 54.34 -35.24 -40.97
N ILE A 141 54.84 -36.49 -40.83
CA ILE A 141 55.14 -37.42 -41.91
C ILE A 141 54.39 -38.73 -41.64
N ASP A 142 53.51 -39.15 -42.52
CA ASP A 142 52.74 -40.42 -42.40
C ASP A 142 52.07 -40.56 -41.02
N ASP A 143 51.45 -39.50 -40.55
CA ASP A 143 50.85 -39.37 -39.23
C ASP A 143 51.84 -39.30 -38.05
N TYR A 144 53.12 -39.38 -38.26
CA TYR A 144 54.15 -39.28 -37.21
C TYR A 144 54.56 -37.82 -37.02
N LEU A 145 54.65 -37.42 -35.75
CA LEU A 145 54.98 -36.04 -35.38
C LEU A 145 56.48 -35.91 -35.11
N ILE A 146 57.15 -35.10 -35.91
CA ILE A 146 58.61 -34.83 -35.76
C ILE A 146 58.77 -33.51 -35.03
N GLN A 147 59.58 -33.54 -33.98
CA GLN A 147 59.91 -32.35 -33.17
C GLN A 147 60.88 -31.40 -33.90
N ASP A 148 61.03 -30.20 -33.35
CA ASP A 148 61.98 -29.20 -33.84
C ASP A 148 63.43 -29.73 -33.86
N ASN A 149 63.77 -30.59 -32.92
CA ASN A 149 65.09 -31.26 -32.86
C ASN A 149 65.26 -32.46 -33.79
N GLY A 150 64.27 -32.72 -34.67
CA GLY A 150 64.23 -33.80 -35.63
C GLY A 150 63.85 -35.17 -35.07
N ALA A 151 63.68 -35.30 -33.76
CA ALA A 151 63.31 -36.57 -33.17
C ALA A 151 61.78 -36.81 -33.26
N LEU A 152 61.38 -38.07 -33.45
CA LEU A 152 60.01 -38.50 -33.35
C LEU A 152 59.44 -38.15 -31.96
N ALA A 153 58.38 -37.38 -31.97
CA ALA A 153 57.62 -37.07 -30.75
C ALA A 153 56.91 -38.30 -30.20
N LYS A 154 56.92 -38.49 -28.88
CA LYS A 154 56.12 -39.52 -28.21
C LYS A 154 55.59 -38.97 -26.88
N ASN A 155 54.30 -39.19 -26.62
CA ASN A 155 53.63 -38.69 -25.40
C ASN A 155 53.89 -37.20 -25.13
N THR A 156 53.89 -36.35 -26.15
CA THR A 156 54.25 -34.94 -26.00
C THR A 156 53.52 -34.03 -26.97
N TRP A 157 53.41 -32.76 -26.58
CA TRP A 157 52.85 -31.73 -27.39
C TRP A 157 53.90 -31.10 -28.31
N VAL A 158 53.55 -30.86 -29.54
CA VAL A 158 54.40 -30.18 -30.52
C VAL A 158 53.58 -29.08 -31.21
N LYS A 159 54.15 -27.88 -31.35
CA LYS A 159 53.54 -26.77 -32.05
C LYS A 159 54.15 -26.62 -33.43
N ILE A 160 53.34 -26.75 -34.46
CA ILE A 160 53.77 -26.56 -35.86
C ILE A 160 52.91 -25.45 -36.47
N SER A 161 53.50 -24.40 -37.00
CA SER A 161 52.79 -23.27 -37.66
C SER A 161 51.63 -22.75 -36.79
N ASP A 162 51.93 -22.49 -35.53
CA ASP A 162 50.95 -21.97 -34.49
C ASP A 162 49.82 -22.93 -34.12
N LYS A 163 49.81 -24.15 -34.62
CA LYS A 163 48.83 -25.20 -34.31
C LYS A 163 49.45 -26.23 -33.35
N TRP A 164 48.66 -26.68 -32.37
CA TRP A 164 49.09 -27.68 -31.43
C TRP A 164 48.66 -29.09 -31.87
N TYR A 165 49.59 -30.00 -31.79
CA TYR A 165 49.39 -31.42 -32.06
C TYR A 165 49.87 -32.27 -30.89
N TYR A 166 49.35 -33.45 -30.70
CA TYR A 166 49.80 -34.38 -29.68
C TYR A 166 50.23 -35.69 -30.31
N ALA A 167 51.49 -36.06 -30.04
CA ALA A 167 52.01 -37.35 -30.40
C ALA A 167 51.65 -38.37 -29.31
N THR A 168 51.00 -39.41 -29.66
CA THR A 168 50.69 -40.59 -28.80
C THR A 168 51.98 -41.35 -28.43
N ALA A 169 51.85 -42.43 -27.65
CA ALA A 169 52.98 -43.30 -27.31
C ALA A 169 53.65 -43.93 -28.54
N SER A 170 52.88 -44.14 -29.63
CA SER A 170 53.41 -44.64 -30.92
C SER A 170 54.11 -43.59 -31.74
N GLY A 171 54.04 -42.30 -31.37
CA GLY A 171 54.52 -41.17 -32.16
C GLY A 171 53.52 -40.62 -33.20
N LYS A 172 52.38 -41.29 -33.39
CA LYS A 172 51.34 -40.82 -34.31
C LYS A 172 50.52 -39.72 -33.65
N ILE A 173 50.04 -38.76 -34.44
CA ILE A 173 49.11 -37.73 -34.00
C ILE A 173 47.73 -38.29 -33.78
N SER A 174 47.01 -37.70 -32.82
CA SER A 174 45.59 -37.95 -32.60
C SER A 174 44.77 -37.20 -33.63
N ARG A 175 43.79 -37.85 -34.30
CA ARG A 175 42.91 -37.26 -35.30
C ARG A 175 41.47 -37.61 -35.01
N ASN A 176 40.57 -36.64 -35.19
CA ASN A 176 39.11 -36.77 -35.08
C ASN A 176 38.67 -37.54 -33.83
N LYS A 177 39.28 -37.27 -32.67
CA LYS A 177 38.97 -37.96 -31.43
C LYS A 177 39.36 -37.16 -30.17
N TRP A 178 38.80 -37.62 -29.08
CA TRP A 178 39.16 -37.17 -27.75
C TRP A 178 40.39 -37.90 -27.25
N GLU A 179 41.33 -37.19 -26.63
CA GLU A 179 42.45 -37.73 -25.91
C GLU A 179 42.54 -37.19 -24.49
N LYS A 180 42.78 -38.08 -23.52
CA LYS A 180 42.99 -37.70 -22.13
C LYS A 180 44.49 -37.60 -21.85
N ILE A 181 44.97 -36.37 -21.75
CA ILE A 181 46.42 -36.10 -21.61
C ILE A 181 46.62 -35.50 -20.22
N ALA A 182 47.48 -36.14 -19.39
CA ALA A 182 47.69 -35.73 -18.00
C ALA A 182 46.40 -35.50 -17.19
N GLY A 183 45.37 -36.32 -17.42
CA GLY A 183 44.08 -36.21 -16.72
C GLY A 183 43.08 -35.26 -17.33
N ILE A 184 43.45 -34.45 -18.31
CA ILE A 184 42.62 -33.44 -18.97
C ILE A 184 42.23 -33.93 -20.35
N TRP A 185 40.95 -33.75 -20.75
CA TRP A 185 40.46 -34.11 -22.08
C TRP A 185 40.71 -32.98 -23.08
N TYR A 186 41.19 -33.34 -24.28
CA TYR A 186 41.40 -32.51 -25.46
C TYR A 186 40.75 -33.18 -26.67
N TYR A 187 40.27 -32.38 -27.64
CA TYR A 187 39.78 -32.90 -28.90
C TYR A 187 40.69 -32.48 -30.05
N PHE A 188 40.97 -33.38 -30.93
CA PHE A 188 41.74 -33.13 -32.15
C PHE A 188 40.86 -33.31 -33.38
N ASP A 189 40.93 -32.34 -34.29
CA ASP A 189 40.15 -32.38 -35.54
C ASP A 189 40.68 -33.45 -36.51
N LYS A 190 40.09 -33.47 -37.72
CA LYS A 190 40.47 -34.43 -38.76
C LYS A 190 41.91 -34.23 -39.30
N GLU A 191 42.44 -33.01 -39.16
CA GLU A 191 43.83 -32.67 -39.47
C GLU A 191 44.78 -32.96 -38.30
N GLY A 192 44.27 -33.37 -37.17
CA GLY A 192 45.02 -33.62 -35.93
C GLY A 192 45.38 -32.36 -35.13
N ILE A 193 44.73 -31.25 -35.44
CA ILE A 193 44.92 -29.98 -34.73
C ILE A 193 44.09 -29.99 -33.45
N MET A 194 44.66 -29.59 -32.33
CA MET A 194 43.93 -29.38 -31.10
C MET A 194 42.92 -28.24 -31.29
N VAL A 195 41.64 -28.50 -31.11
CA VAL A 195 40.60 -27.48 -31.19
C VAL A 195 40.56 -26.63 -29.91
N THR A 196 40.23 -25.34 -30.04
CA THR A 196 40.15 -24.40 -28.94
C THR A 196 38.90 -23.54 -29.08
N ASN A 197 38.39 -23.02 -27.95
CA ASN A 197 37.29 -22.06 -27.89
C ASN A 197 36.11 -22.39 -28.81
N THR A 198 35.60 -23.61 -28.74
CA THR A 198 34.50 -24.09 -29.61
C THR A 198 33.68 -25.16 -28.92
N LEU A 199 32.58 -25.59 -29.61
CA LEU A 199 31.77 -26.73 -29.24
C LEU A 199 32.17 -27.93 -30.09
N VAL A 200 32.33 -29.08 -29.48
CA VAL A 200 32.47 -30.39 -30.16
C VAL A 200 31.27 -31.26 -29.73
N GLY A 201 30.25 -31.29 -30.58
CA GLY A 201 28.96 -31.81 -30.17
C GLY A 201 28.36 -31.02 -29.02
N ASP A 202 28.09 -31.66 -27.88
CA ASP A 202 27.60 -31.02 -26.66
C ASP A 202 28.71 -30.59 -25.69
N TYR A 203 29.97 -30.82 -26.04
CA TYR A 203 31.10 -30.55 -25.14
C TYR A 203 31.77 -29.21 -25.44
N LEU A 204 32.03 -28.49 -24.37
CA LEU A 204 32.58 -27.12 -24.43
C LEU A 204 34.09 -27.15 -24.26
N ILE A 205 34.84 -26.63 -25.25
CA ILE A 205 36.29 -26.54 -25.23
C ILE A 205 36.72 -25.11 -24.88
N GLN A 206 37.61 -25.01 -23.93
CA GLN A 206 38.20 -23.74 -23.51
C GLN A 206 39.21 -23.21 -24.51
N ASN A 207 39.61 -21.93 -24.35
CA ASN A 207 40.69 -21.35 -25.14
C ASN A 207 42.05 -22.07 -25.01
N SER A 208 42.26 -22.75 -23.87
CA SER A 208 43.42 -23.60 -23.63
C SER A 208 43.41 -24.93 -24.41
N GLY A 209 42.28 -25.26 -25.08
CA GLY A 209 42.03 -26.58 -25.69
C GLY A 209 41.48 -27.63 -24.74
N ALA A 210 41.47 -27.35 -23.43
CA ALA A 210 40.96 -28.29 -22.43
C ALA A 210 39.43 -28.34 -22.46
N LEU A 211 38.86 -29.52 -22.21
CA LEU A 211 37.44 -29.69 -21.94
C LEU A 211 37.04 -28.78 -20.75
N ALA A 212 36.00 -27.98 -20.94
CA ALA A 212 35.47 -27.16 -19.86
C ALA A 212 34.62 -28.03 -18.93
N GLU A 213 34.77 -27.86 -17.61
CA GLU A 213 33.94 -28.51 -16.58
C GLU A 213 33.60 -27.48 -15.50
N ASN A 214 32.32 -27.42 -15.09
CA ASN A 214 31.81 -26.48 -14.07
C ASN A 214 32.25 -25.02 -14.30
N THR A 215 32.29 -24.56 -15.54
CA THR A 215 32.81 -23.24 -15.87
C THR A 215 32.09 -22.57 -17.04
N TRP A 216 32.19 -21.25 -17.07
CA TRP A 216 31.69 -20.42 -18.15
C TRP A 216 32.74 -20.26 -19.25
N VAL A 217 32.29 -20.35 -20.51
CA VAL A 217 33.14 -20.07 -21.68
C VAL A 217 32.38 -19.15 -22.63
N LYS A 218 33.06 -18.12 -23.13
CA LYS A 218 32.53 -17.19 -24.14
C LYS A 218 33.06 -17.57 -25.52
N ILE A 219 32.15 -17.88 -26.44
CA ILE A 219 32.47 -18.19 -27.84
C ILE A 219 31.71 -17.20 -28.73
N SER A 220 32.39 -16.43 -29.56
CA SER A 220 31.79 -15.48 -30.49
C SER A 220 30.72 -14.59 -29.82
N ASP A 221 31.09 -13.97 -28.69
CA ASP A 221 30.27 -13.10 -27.85
C ASP A 221 29.07 -13.75 -27.15
N LYS A 222 28.89 -15.06 -27.25
CA LYS A 222 27.86 -15.84 -26.59
C LYS A 222 28.43 -16.59 -25.39
N TRP A 223 27.69 -16.57 -24.29
CA TRP A 223 28.07 -17.31 -23.08
C TRP A 223 27.46 -18.70 -23.04
N TYR A 224 28.29 -19.66 -22.70
CA TYR A 224 27.93 -21.07 -22.48
C TYR A 224 28.39 -21.52 -21.10
N TYR A 225 27.70 -22.48 -20.53
CA TYR A 225 28.13 -23.10 -19.28
C TYR A 225 28.33 -24.60 -19.47
N ALA A 226 29.54 -25.06 -19.15
CA ALA A 226 29.84 -26.47 -19.07
C ALA A 226 29.47 -27.01 -17.70
N THR A 227 28.66 -28.05 -17.65
CA THR A 227 28.35 -28.82 -16.44
C THR A 227 29.58 -29.63 -15.97
N ALA A 228 29.45 -30.35 -14.86
CA ALA A 228 30.52 -31.23 -14.37
C ALA A 228 30.93 -32.35 -15.38
N SER A 229 30.06 -32.67 -16.31
CA SER A 229 30.36 -33.66 -17.37
C SER A 229 31.02 -33.05 -18.61
N GLY A 230 31.28 -31.73 -18.61
CA GLY A 230 31.79 -31.00 -19.77
C GLY A 230 30.74 -30.68 -20.82
N LYS A 231 29.50 -31.13 -20.66
CA LYS A 231 28.39 -30.83 -21.60
C LYS A 231 27.77 -29.48 -21.28
N ILE A 232 27.34 -28.77 -22.32
CA ILE A 232 26.57 -27.52 -22.15
C ILE A 232 25.13 -27.80 -21.74
N SER A 233 24.58 -26.85 -20.97
CA SER A 233 23.14 -26.80 -20.68
C SER A 233 22.37 -26.28 -21.87
N ARG A 234 21.26 -26.96 -22.26
CA ARG A 234 20.39 -26.56 -23.37
C ARG A 234 18.92 -26.55 -22.97
N ASN A 235 18.17 -25.56 -23.43
CA ASN A 235 16.73 -25.40 -23.27
C ASN A 235 16.23 -25.64 -21.82
N LYS A 236 16.98 -25.15 -20.83
CA LYS A 236 16.65 -25.37 -19.42
C LYS A 236 17.17 -24.26 -18.52
N TRP A 237 16.60 -24.20 -17.34
CA TRP A 237 17.14 -23.45 -16.22
C TRP A 237 18.30 -24.23 -15.58
N GLU A 238 19.35 -23.51 -15.22
CA GLU A 238 20.51 -24.04 -14.49
C GLU A 238 20.83 -23.15 -13.31
N LYS A 239 20.98 -23.75 -12.12
CA LYS A 239 21.38 -23.01 -10.91
C LYS A 239 22.88 -23.11 -10.70
N ILE A 240 23.58 -22.02 -10.98
CA ILE A 240 25.04 -21.96 -10.93
C ILE A 240 25.45 -21.09 -9.75
N LYS A 241 26.13 -21.66 -8.77
CA LYS A 241 26.54 -20.97 -7.53
C LYS A 241 25.38 -20.22 -6.83
N GLY A 242 24.19 -20.82 -6.82
CA GLY A 242 23.01 -20.24 -6.17
C GLY A 242 22.16 -19.33 -7.02
N ILE A 243 22.62 -18.91 -8.21
CA ILE A 243 21.93 -17.99 -9.13
C ILE A 243 21.34 -18.79 -10.29
N TRP A 244 20.11 -18.47 -10.70
CA TRP A 244 19.46 -19.10 -11.83
C TRP A 244 19.80 -18.39 -13.15
N TYR A 245 20.09 -19.20 -14.18
CA TYR A 245 20.30 -18.80 -15.58
C TYR A 245 19.45 -19.66 -16.49
N TYR A 246 19.09 -19.16 -17.65
CA TYR A 246 18.41 -19.94 -18.67
C TYR A 246 19.24 -20.04 -19.94
N PHE A 247 19.34 -21.25 -20.48
CA PHE A 247 20.03 -21.53 -21.74
C PHE A 247 19.01 -21.92 -22.82
N ASP A 248 19.18 -21.36 -24.02
CA ASP A 248 18.34 -21.66 -25.17
C ASP A 248 18.62 -23.06 -25.78
N THR A 249 17.98 -23.34 -26.91
CA THR A 249 18.14 -24.61 -27.64
C THR A 249 19.56 -24.85 -28.16
N ASP A 250 20.31 -23.77 -28.41
CA ASP A 250 21.69 -23.82 -28.86
C ASP A 250 22.68 -23.82 -27.69
N GLY A 251 22.20 -23.74 -26.46
CA GLY A 251 22.98 -23.71 -25.25
C GLY A 251 23.54 -22.32 -24.92
N VAL A 252 23.05 -21.27 -25.58
CA VAL A 252 23.44 -19.88 -25.30
C VAL A 252 22.68 -19.37 -24.08
N MET A 253 23.41 -18.74 -23.15
CA MET A 253 22.79 -18.06 -22.01
C MET A 253 21.94 -16.88 -22.49
N LEU A 254 20.69 -16.84 -22.09
CA LEU A 254 19.81 -15.71 -22.38
C LEU A 254 20.10 -14.55 -21.41
N SER A 255 19.96 -13.31 -21.89
CA SER A 255 20.09 -12.10 -21.11
C SER A 255 19.16 -10.99 -21.65
N ASN A 256 18.86 -9.98 -20.79
CA ASN A 256 18.02 -8.83 -21.13
C ASN A 256 16.66 -9.18 -21.73
N GLN A 257 16.00 -10.23 -21.22
CA GLN A 257 14.72 -10.65 -21.76
C GLN A 257 13.88 -11.46 -20.79
N TRP A 258 12.60 -11.54 -21.09
CA TRP A 258 11.65 -12.37 -20.38
C TRP A 258 11.71 -13.82 -20.83
N ARG A 259 11.61 -14.72 -19.87
CA ARG A 259 11.34 -16.13 -20.10
C ARG A 259 10.12 -16.56 -19.29
N LYS A 260 8.93 -16.51 -19.92
CA LYS A 260 7.64 -16.59 -19.23
C LYS A 260 7.54 -15.49 -18.14
N ASP A 261 7.37 -15.88 -16.90
CA ASP A 261 7.16 -14.97 -15.76
C ASP A 261 8.46 -14.46 -15.12
N TYR A 262 9.61 -14.80 -15.70
CA TYR A 262 10.94 -14.51 -15.16
C TYR A 262 11.73 -13.57 -16.07
N TYR A 263 12.45 -12.64 -15.50
CA TYR A 263 13.33 -11.74 -16.25
C TYR A 263 14.79 -12.12 -16.06
N LEU A 264 15.53 -12.20 -17.18
CA LEU A 264 16.97 -12.43 -17.22
C LEU A 264 17.67 -11.10 -17.43
N LYS A 265 18.51 -10.68 -16.47
CA LYS A 265 19.27 -9.43 -16.50
C LYS A 265 20.36 -9.46 -17.58
N ASP A 266 21.04 -8.34 -17.81
CA ASP A 266 22.17 -8.24 -18.74
C ASP A 266 23.26 -9.27 -18.45
N SER A 267 23.49 -9.55 -17.17
CA SER A 267 24.41 -10.60 -16.73
C SER A 267 23.93 -12.04 -16.99
N GLY A 268 22.73 -12.23 -17.52
CA GLY A 268 22.06 -13.53 -17.66
C GLY A 268 21.42 -14.05 -16.37
N ALA A 269 21.70 -13.44 -15.22
CA ALA A 269 21.14 -13.85 -13.94
C ALA A 269 19.63 -13.54 -13.90
N MET A 270 18.83 -14.50 -13.37
CA MET A 270 17.42 -14.26 -13.09
C MET A 270 17.26 -13.15 -12.06
N ALA A 271 16.39 -12.18 -12.35
CA ALA A 271 16.03 -11.11 -11.42
C ALA A 271 15.17 -11.66 -10.29
N GLU A 272 15.44 -11.23 -9.04
CA GLU A 272 14.74 -11.66 -7.84
C GLU A 272 14.75 -10.56 -6.79
N LYS A 273 13.57 -10.28 -6.18
CA LYS A 273 13.37 -9.23 -5.15
C LYS A 273 13.83 -7.84 -5.59
N GLU A 274 13.62 -7.51 -6.84
CA GLU A 274 14.05 -6.24 -7.43
C GLU A 274 13.05 -5.72 -8.45
N TRP A 275 13.13 -4.42 -8.73
CA TRP A 275 12.36 -3.75 -9.77
C TRP A 275 13.14 -3.73 -11.07
N ILE A 276 12.46 -4.07 -12.18
CA ILE A 276 13.00 -4.02 -13.54
C ILE A 276 12.13 -3.08 -14.37
N PHE A 277 12.76 -2.10 -15.02
CA PHE A 277 12.10 -1.31 -16.04
C PHE A 277 12.34 -1.97 -17.40
N ASP A 278 11.26 -2.33 -18.08
CA ASP A 278 11.35 -2.88 -19.44
C ASP A 278 10.91 -1.84 -20.46
N ASN A 279 11.86 -1.46 -21.33
CA ASN A 279 11.64 -0.44 -22.36
C ASN A 279 10.59 -0.87 -23.40
N SER A 280 10.48 -2.17 -23.69
CA SER A 280 9.52 -2.69 -24.68
C SER A 280 8.09 -2.53 -24.23
N TYR A 281 7.87 -2.61 -22.90
CA TYR A 281 6.56 -2.42 -22.27
C TYR A 281 6.37 -1.03 -21.69
N ASN A 282 7.43 -0.21 -21.65
CA ASN A 282 7.45 1.11 -21.01
C ASN A 282 6.85 1.08 -19.59
N SER A 283 7.23 0.06 -18.80
CA SER A 283 6.68 -0.18 -17.48
C SER A 283 7.69 -0.81 -16.52
N TRP A 284 7.49 -0.55 -15.25
CA TRP A 284 8.17 -1.24 -14.16
C TRP A 284 7.47 -2.55 -13.83
N PHE A 285 8.26 -3.56 -13.50
CA PHE A 285 7.86 -4.87 -13.01
C PHE A 285 8.60 -5.17 -11.72
N TYR A 286 7.95 -5.79 -10.78
CA TYR A 286 8.59 -6.27 -9.55
C TYR A 286 8.73 -7.78 -9.58
N LEU A 287 9.97 -8.27 -9.46
CA LEU A 287 10.29 -9.70 -9.41
C LEU A 287 10.30 -10.13 -7.94
N LYS A 288 9.43 -11.08 -7.59
CA LYS A 288 9.28 -11.59 -6.23
C LYS A 288 10.45 -12.51 -5.81
N SER A 289 10.44 -12.93 -4.55
CA SER A 289 11.25 -14.06 -4.12
C SER A 289 10.91 -15.28 -4.96
N GLY A 290 11.93 -15.90 -5.58
CA GLY A 290 11.74 -16.97 -6.57
C GLY A 290 11.66 -16.49 -8.01
N GLY A 291 11.77 -15.18 -8.27
CA GLY A 291 11.99 -14.58 -9.58
C GLY A 291 10.77 -14.35 -10.45
N ALA A 292 9.57 -14.82 -10.07
CA ALA A 292 8.35 -14.53 -10.82
C ALA A 292 7.88 -13.09 -10.59
N TYR A 293 7.38 -12.41 -11.64
CA TYR A 293 6.85 -11.07 -11.47
C TYR A 293 5.57 -11.03 -10.60
N ALA A 294 5.40 -9.95 -9.85
CA ALA A 294 4.18 -9.68 -9.10
C ALA A 294 3.04 -9.29 -10.07
N SER A 295 1.81 -9.77 -9.82
CA SER A 295 0.65 -9.50 -10.67
C SER A 295 -0.64 -9.48 -9.87
N GLN A 296 -1.43 -8.41 -10.02
CA GLN A 296 -2.66 -8.15 -9.26
C GLN A 296 -2.42 -8.12 -7.75
N GLU A 297 -1.30 -7.55 -7.33
CA GLU A 297 -0.89 -7.49 -5.92
C GLU A 297 -0.08 -6.23 -5.63
N TRP A 298 0.05 -5.89 -4.34
CA TRP A 298 0.86 -4.79 -3.85
C TRP A 298 2.32 -5.21 -3.62
N SER A 299 3.23 -4.30 -3.97
CA SER A 299 4.63 -4.36 -3.56
C SER A 299 4.98 -3.06 -2.86
N GLY A 300 4.90 -3.05 -1.53
CA GLY A 300 4.98 -1.82 -0.74
C GLY A 300 3.86 -0.84 -1.09
N SER A 301 4.22 0.36 -1.55
CA SER A 301 3.26 1.40 -1.94
C SER A 301 2.82 1.34 -3.42
N TYR A 302 3.22 0.33 -4.16
CA TYR A 302 2.99 0.18 -5.59
C TYR A 302 2.05 -0.98 -5.87
N TYR A 303 1.18 -0.84 -6.85
CA TYR A 303 0.28 -1.91 -7.30
C TYR A 303 0.70 -2.44 -8.67
N LEU A 304 0.85 -3.76 -8.78
CA LEU A 304 1.16 -4.46 -10.02
C LEU A 304 -0.14 -5.00 -10.63
N LYS A 305 -0.51 -4.51 -11.80
CA LYS A 305 -1.72 -4.93 -12.52
C LYS A 305 -1.57 -6.35 -13.10
N LYS A 306 -2.67 -6.87 -13.64
CA LYS A 306 -2.64 -8.12 -14.42
C LYS A 306 -1.59 -8.01 -15.54
N GLY A 307 -0.67 -8.98 -15.59
CA GLY A 307 0.47 -8.97 -16.49
C GLY A 307 1.72 -8.30 -15.91
N GLY A 308 1.69 -7.87 -14.64
CA GLY A 308 2.85 -7.37 -13.90
C GLY A 308 3.15 -5.87 -14.08
N TYR A 309 2.35 -5.14 -14.85
CA TYR A 309 2.57 -3.71 -15.10
C TYR A 309 2.32 -2.87 -13.86
N MET A 310 3.25 -1.99 -13.48
CA MET A 310 3.03 -1.03 -12.40
C MET A 310 1.91 -0.06 -12.76
N ALA A 311 0.94 0.08 -11.87
CA ALA A 311 -0.13 1.07 -12.00
C ALA A 311 0.42 2.49 -11.78
N LYS A 312 0.01 3.46 -12.61
CA LYS A 312 0.36 4.87 -12.48
C LYS A 312 -0.73 5.77 -13.07
N ASN A 313 -0.97 6.95 -12.44
CA ASN A 313 -1.99 7.93 -12.84
C ASN A 313 -3.39 7.33 -13.01
N GLU A 314 -3.75 6.37 -12.19
CA GLU A 314 -5.01 5.64 -12.32
C GLU A 314 -5.60 5.21 -10.97
N TRP A 315 -6.89 4.96 -10.98
CA TRP A 315 -7.61 4.38 -9.86
C TRP A 315 -7.53 2.86 -9.90
N ILE A 316 -7.25 2.24 -8.76
CA ILE A 316 -7.26 0.79 -8.57
C ILE A 316 -8.29 0.45 -7.49
N PHE A 317 -9.22 -0.42 -7.80
CA PHE A 317 -10.07 -1.07 -6.81
C PHE A 317 -9.43 -2.37 -6.37
N ASP A 318 -9.09 -2.45 -5.10
CA ASP A 318 -8.56 -3.66 -4.50
C ASP A 318 -9.68 -4.41 -3.80
N LYS A 319 -9.94 -5.65 -4.27
CA LYS A 319 -11.05 -6.49 -3.77
C LYS A 319 -10.76 -7.07 -2.38
N ASP A 320 -9.47 -7.30 -2.05
CA ASP A 320 -9.08 -7.89 -0.78
C ASP A 320 -9.22 -6.90 0.37
N TYR A 321 -9.06 -5.61 0.06
CA TYR A 321 -9.24 -4.51 1.01
C TYR A 321 -10.59 -3.81 0.88
N ASP A 322 -11.42 -4.18 -0.13
CA ASP A 322 -12.69 -3.53 -0.47
C ASP A 322 -12.55 -2.00 -0.50
N ALA A 323 -11.56 -1.51 -1.26
CA ALA A 323 -11.22 -0.09 -1.27
C ALA A 323 -10.61 0.38 -2.59
N TRP A 324 -10.84 1.66 -2.88
CA TRP A 324 -10.21 2.35 -4.00
C TRP A 324 -8.90 3.01 -3.55
N TYR A 325 -7.92 3.00 -4.44
CA TYR A 325 -6.62 3.66 -4.32
C TYR A 325 -6.34 4.44 -5.59
N TYR A 326 -5.63 5.56 -5.48
CA TYR A 326 -5.13 6.28 -6.64
C TYR A 326 -3.60 6.22 -6.65
N LEU A 327 -3.03 5.74 -7.75
CA LEU A 327 -1.59 5.66 -7.96
C LEU A 327 -1.15 6.92 -8.71
N LYS A 328 -0.14 7.62 -8.18
CA LYS A 328 0.46 8.80 -8.81
C LYS A 328 1.28 8.42 -10.04
N GLU A 329 1.88 9.42 -10.69
CA GLU A 329 2.76 9.18 -11.84
C GLU A 329 4.01 8.36 -11.48
N ASP A 330 4.51 8.49 -10.26
CA ASP A 330 5.60 7.70 -9.71
C ASP A 330 5.21 6.27 -9.33
N GLY A 331 3.94 5.92 -9.46
CA GLY A 331 3.37 4.61 -9.12
C GLY A 331 3.02 4.41 -7.65
N MET A 332 3.34 5.35 -6.76
CA MET A 332 2.97 5.23 -5.33
C MET A 332 1.51 5.61 -5.12
N TYR A 333 0.82 4.92 -4.19
CA TYR A 333 -0.51 5.35 -3.79
C TYR A 333 -0.50 6.71 -3.09
N VAL A 334 -1.60 7.44 -3.22
CA VAL A 334 -1.80 8.74 -2.58
C VAL A 334 -2.20 8.57 -1.11
N THR A 335 -1.76 9.50 -0.26
CA THR A 335 -2.23 9.66 1.12
C THR A 335 -2.60 11.12 1.39
N GLY A 336 -3.49 11.38 2.35
CA GLY A 336 -3.96 12.75 2.63
C GLY A 336 -4.85 13.29 1.53
N THR A 337 -4.83 14.61 1.31
CA THR A 337 -5.65 15.27 0.27
C THR A 337 -4.85 15.42 -1.02
N PHE A 338 -5.43 15.05 -2.15
CA PHE A 338 -4.78 15.08 -3.45
C PHE A 338 -5.75 15.51 -4.56
N ASN A 339 -5.28 16.41 -5.45
CA ASN A 339 -6.06 16.89 -6.59
C ASN A 339 -5.90 15.95 -7.78
N ILE A 340 -7.01 15.38 -8.25
CA ILE A 340 -7.06 14.51 -9.43
C ILE A 340 -7.95 15.19 -10.47
N LYS A 341 -7.35 15.67 -11.54
CA LYS A 341 -8.05 16.32 -12.67
C LYS A 341 -8.95 17.49 -12.23
N GLY A 342 -8.48 18.31 -11.28
CA GLY A 342 -9.19 19.50 -10.79
C GLY A 342 -10.15 19.24 -9.63
N LYS A 343 -10.39 17.98 -9.24
CA LYS A 343 -11.18 17.60 -8.07
C LYS A 343 -10.30 17.08 -6.96
N GLU A 344 -10.53 17.54 -5.73
CA GLU A 344 -9.84 17.04 -4.54
C GLU A 344 -10.45 15.75 -4.00
N TYR A 345 -9.59 14.84 -3.64
CA TYR A 345 -9.93 13.56 -3.02
C TYR A 345 -9.12 13.38 -1.73
N SER A 346 -9.73 12.76 -0.74
CA SER A 346 -9.08 12.47 0.54
C SER A 346 -8.77 10.98 0.65
N PHE A 347 -7.58 10.67 1.16
CA PHE A 347 -7.10 9.30 1.34
C PHE A 347 -6.60 9.10 2.76
N GLN A 348 -6.77 7.92 3.30
CA GLN A 348 -6.20 7.51 4.57
C GLN A 348 -4.66 7.40 4.47
N ASN A 349 -3.98 7.27 5.62
CA ASN A 349 -2.53 7.07 5.65
C ASN A 349 -2.07 5.76 4.99
N ASN A 350 -2.96 4.78 4.86
CA ASN A 350 -2.72 3.52 4.16
C ASN A 350 -3.12 3.57 2.67
N GLY A 351 -3.46 4.74 2.14
CA GLY A 351 -3.81 4.97 0.74
C GLY A 351 -5.26 4.70 0.36
N LYS A 352 -6.10 4.21 1.27
CA LYS A 352 -7.53 4.00 0.96
C LYS A 352 -8.21 5.32 0.69
N TRP A 353 -8.94 5.41 -0.43
CA TRP A 353 -9.80 6.54 -0.71
C TRP A 353 -10.92 6.64 0.33
N ILE A 354 -11.09 7.84 0.85
CA ILE A 354 -12.21 8.18 1.73
C ILE A 354 -13.32 8.65 0.80
N SER A 355 -14.28 7.78 0.48
CA SER A 355 -15.49 8.20 -0.21
C SER A 355 -16.22 9.23 0.64
N GLU A 356 -16.76 10.29 0.03
CA GLU A 356 -17.66 11.17 0.75
C GLU A 356 -18.89 10.34 1.15
N SER A 357 -19.05 10.15 2.46
CA SER A 357 -20.24 9.49 3.00
C SER A 357 -21.43 10.41 2.83
N LYS A 358 -22.61 9.86 2.60
CA LYS A 358 -23.87 10.62 2.59
C LYS A 358 -24.18 11.24 3.96
N TYR A 359 -23.68 10.62 5.03
CA TYR A 359 -23.91 11.05 6.41
C TYR A 359 -22.61 11.11 7.20
N TYR A 360 -22.56 12.04 8.13
CA TYR A 360 -21.44 12.23 9.05
C TYR A 360 -21.95 12.38 10.49
N LYS A 361 -21.18 11.87 11.45
CA LYS A 361 -21.45 11.94 12.88
C LYS A 361 -20.52 12.96 13.55
N VAL A 362 -21.07 13.84 14.36
CA VAL A 362 -20.33 14.86 15.12
C VAL A 362 -19.54 14.22 16.24
N LYS A 363 -18.22 14.50 16.30
CA LYS A 363 -17.28 13.97 17.30
C LYS A 363 -17.19 14.80 18.58
N PRO A 364 -16.99 16.14 18.54
CA PRO A 364 -16.82 16.93 19.74
C PRO A 364 -18.16 17.11 20.48
N ILE A 365 -18.10 17.43 21.79
CA ILE A 365 -19.28 17.73 22.61
C ILE A 365 -20.15 18.80 21.93
N THR A 366 -19.52 19.78 21.28
CA THR A 366 -20.20 20.84 20.52
C THR A 366 -19.42 21.13 19.25
N ALA A 367 -20.10 21.12 18.10
CA ALA A 367 -19.56 21.54 16.80
C ALA A 367 -20.39 22.67 16.20
N TYR A 368 -19.73 23.59 15.50
CA TYR A 368 -20.38 24.76 14.88
C TYR A 368 -20.65 24.50 13.40
N VAL A 369 -21.80 25.02 12.93
CA VAL A 369 -22.12 25.15 11.52
C VAL A 369 -21.82 26.60 11.11
N TYR A 370 -21.07 26.76 10.01
CA TYR A 370 -20.59 28.05 9.51
C TYR A 370 -21.27 28.43 8.18
N SER A 371 -21.38 29.72 7.92
CA SER A 371 -21.70 30.26 6.59
C SER A 371 -20.50 30.14 5.64
N SER A 372 -20.68 30.44 4.37
CA SER A 372 -19.59 30.54 3.38
C SER A 372 -18.58 31.64 3.72
N SER A 373 -19.00 32.71 4.44
CA SER A 373 -18.12 33.78 4.95
C SER A 373 -17.37 33.38 6.24
N GLY A 374 -17.68 32.21 6.84
CA GLY A 374 -17.07 31.73 8.08
C GLY A 374 -17.77 32.21 9.35
N GLU A 375 -18.95 32.80 9.27
CA GLU A 375 -19.75 33.16 10.44
C GLU A 375 -20.40 31.93 11.07
N LYS A 376 -20.50 31.91 12.40
CA LYS A 376 -21.19 30.85 13.14
C LYS A 376 -22.70 31.00 13.00
N LEU A 377 -23.33 30.13 12.26
CA LEU A 377 -24.80 30.09 12.06
C LEU A 377 -25.51 29.44 13.24
N SER A 378 -25.05 28.24 13.63
CA SER A 378 -25.61 27.46 14.73
C SER A 378 -24.57 26.48 15.27
N TYR A 379 -24.98 25.61 16.17
CA TYR A 379 -24.13 24.54 16.73
C TYR A 379 -24.95 23.29 17.02
N VAL A 380 -24.27 22.14 17.06
CA VAL A 380 -24.88 20.83 17.30
C VAL A 380 -24.06 20.03 18.30
N SER A 381 -24.71 19.10 18.99
CA SER A 381 -24.10 18.22 20.00
C SER A 381 -23.38 17.04 19.39
N GLN A 382 -22.50 16.44 20.21
CA GLN A 382 -21.86 15.15 19.91
C GLN A 382 -22.89 14.09 19.54
N GLY A 383 -22.52 13.23 18.58
CA GLY A 383 -23.39 12.15 18.11
C GLY A 383 -24.46 12.57 17.10
N THR A 384 -24.67 13.89 16.86
CA THR A 384 -25.57 14.36 15.81
C THR A 384 -25.17 13.80 14.46
N ILE A 385 -26.12 13.24 13.70
CA ILE A 385 -25.93 12.84 12.32
C ILE A 385 -26.32 14.00 11.40
N VAL A 386 -25.39 14.43 10.56
CA VAL A 386 -25.61 15.45 9.53
C VAL A 386 -25.51 14.79 8.15
N SER A 387 -26.34 15.24 7.19
CA SER A 387 -26.22 14.79 5.81
C SER A 387 -25.22 15.64 5.03
N LEU A 388 -24.56 15.05 4.03
CA LEU A 388 -23.73 15.78 3.07
C LEU A 388 -24.58 16.82 2.33
N GLY A 389 -24.09 18.04 2.20
CA GLY A 389 -24.70 19.11 1.42
C GLY A 389 -24.14 19.15 -0.01
N ASP A 390 -24.90 19.72 -0.94
CA ASP A 390 -24.57 19.75 -2.37
C ASP A 390 -23.63 20.93 -2.76
N THR A 391 -23.33 21.83 -1.82
CA THR A 391 -22.51 23.02 -2.10
C THR A 391 -21.03 22.73 -1.89
N GLN A 392 -20.18 23.25 -2.75
CA GLN A 392 -18.73 23.17 -2.55
C GLN A 392 -18.30 23.97 -1.33
N ALA A 393 -17.53 23.35 -0.43
CA ALA A 393 -17.02 24.01 0.75
C ALA A 393 -15.97 25.09 0.39
N PRO A 394 -16.00 26.26 1.08
CA PRO A 394 -15.07 27.36 0.80
C PRO A 394 -13.62 27.06 1.19
N LYS A 395 -13.41 26.05 2.01
CA LYS A 395 -12.09 25.58 2.47
C LYS A 395 -12.02 24.06 2.40
N ASN A 396 -10.89 23.53 1.98
CA ASN A 396 -10.63 22.08 1.91
C ASN A 396 -10.71 21.37 3.27
N THR A 397 -10.56 22.10 4.36
CA THR A 397 -10.73 21.62 5.73
C THR A 397 -12.19 21.51 6.18
N GLN A 398 -13.12 21.94 5.34
CA GLN A 398 -14.56 21.95 5.62
C GLN A 398 -15.32 21.04 4.66
N ILE A 399 -16.56 20.74 5.02
CA ILE A 399 -17.52 19.96 4.24
C ILE A 399 -18.87 20.62 4.33
N SER A 400 -19.62 20.64 3.23
CA SER A 400 -21.00 21.10 3.21
C SER A 400 -21.90 20.10 3.93
N VAL A 401 -22.78 20.59 4.77
CA VAL A 401 -23.71 19.76 5.57
C VAL A 401 -25.11 20.36 5.60
N ASN A 402 -26.10 19.48 5.76
CA ASN A 402 -27.46 19.85 6.07
C ASN A 402 -27.86 19.21 7.40
N ILE A 403 -28.53 19.97 8.24
CA ILE A 403 -29.05 19.51 9.54
C ILE A 403 -30.25 20.34 10.00
N SER A 404 -31.41 19.70 10.17
CA SER A 404 -32.61 20.32 10.71
C SER A 404 -32.90 21.70 10.07
N GLY A 405 -33.06 21.75 8.75
CA GLY A 405 -33.33 22.94 7.95
C GLY A 405 -32.17 23.90 7.72
N LEU A 406 -31.02 23.70 8.36
CA LEU A 406 -29.82 24.52 8.18
C LEU A 406 -28.86 23.87 7.20
N SER A 407 -28.50 24.61 6.13
CA SER A 407 -27.37 24.28 5.25
C SER A 407 -26.18 25.16 5.61
N GLY A 408 -24.99 24.58 5.64
CA GLY A 408 -23.77 25.30 5.98
C GLY A 408 -22.53 24.42 5.91
N PHE A 409 -21.47 24.82 6.59
CA PHE A 409 -20.17 24.15 6.53
C PHE A 409 -19.68 23.75 7.92
N MET A 410 -19.13 22.55 8.03
CA MET A 410 -18.49 22.08 9.26
C MET A 410 -17.04 21.67 8.97
N ASN A 411 -16.16 21.73 9.99
CA ASN A 411 -14.80 21.26 9.82
C ASN A 411 -14.79 19.73 9.67
N ARG A 412 -14.03 19.23 8.72
CA ARG A 412 -13.85 17.77 8.53
C ARG A 412 -13.29 17.08 9.78
N SER A 413 -12.43 17.79 10.53
CA SER A 413 -11.87 17.31 11.81
C SER A 413 -12.93 17.00 12.86
N ASP A 414 -14.09 17.63 12.81
CA ASP A 414 -15.18 17.50 13.80
C ASP A 414 -16.16 16.37 13.43
N LEU A 415 -15.92 15.68 12.31
CA LEU A 415 -16.85 14.72 11.72
C LEU A 415 -16.20 13.34 11.54
N THR A 416 -17.00 12.30 11.64
CA THR A 416 -16.68 10.93 11.24
C THR A 416 -17.69 10.49 10.18
N ALA A 417 -17.23 9.94 9.07
CA ALA A 417 -18.10 9.34 8.07
C ALA A 417 -18.93 8.20 8.71
N VAL A 418 -20.21 8.15 8.34
CA VAL A 418 -21.17 7.14 8.84
C VAL A 418 -21.39 6.10 7.76
N ASP A 419 -21.27 4.83 8.14
CA ASP A 419 -21.68 3.69 7.33
C ASP A 419 -23.19 3.45 7.54
N GLU A 420 -23.98 3.63 6.49
CA GLU A 420 -25.46 3.44 6.52
C GLU A 420 -25.88 2.02 6.92
N GLY A 421 -24.99 1.03 6.80
CA GLY A 421 -25.25 -0.35 7.19
C GLY A 421 -25.02 -0.63 8.68
N SER A 422 -24.18 0.18 9.35
CA SER A 422 -23.74 -0.06 10.74
C SER A 422 -24.29 0.92 11.76
N GLU A 423 -24.76 2.11 11.34
CA GLU A 423 -25.30 3.14 12.25
C GLU A 423 -26.76 3.47 11.96
N PHE A 424 -27.47 3.86 13.02
CA PHE A 424 -28.85 4.34 12.89
C PHE A 424 -28.86 5.76 12.31
N ILE A 425 -29.47 5.92 11.12
CA ILE A 425 -29.70 7.22 10.51
C ILE A 425 -31.09 7.71 10.89
N PRO A 426 -31.25 8.90 11.50
CA PRO A 426 -32.57 9.48 11.78
C PRO A 426 -33.41 9.54 10.51
N HIS A 427 -34.66 9.13 10.59
CA HIS A 427 -35.59 9.04 9.46
C HIS A 427 -37.04 9.17 9.94
N TYR A 428 -37.94 9.32 9.01
CA TYR A 428 -39.37 9.46 9.31
C TYR A 428 -40.12 8.21 8.87
N THR A 429 -41.10 7.81 9.71
CA THR A 429 -42.00 6.70 9.40
C THR A 429 -43.47 7.07 9.77
N SER A 430 -44.45 6.46 9.09
CA SER A 430 -45.83 6.64 9.47
C SER A 430 -46.45 5.36 9.99
N ASP A 431 -47.31 5.49 11.03
CA ASP A 431 -48.12 4.41 11.59
C ASP A 431 -49.55 4.34 11.00
N GLY A 432 -49.85 5.21 10.01
CA GLY A 432 -51.17 5.37 9.43
C GLY A 432 -52.08 6.38 10.15
N LYS A 433 -51.62 6.93 11.30
CA LYS A 433 -52.30 8.03 12.01
C LYS A 433 -51.45 9.29 12.07
N PHE A 434 -50.16 9.08 12.30
CA PHE A 434 -49.17 10.19 12.40
C PHE A 434 -47.91 9.83 11.66
N LEU A 435 -47.16 10.86 11.30
CA LEU A 435 -45.76 10.77 10.89
C LEU A 435 -44.90 10.97 12.14
N TYR A 436 -43.92 10.10 12.30
CA TYR A 436 -42.94 10.15 13.39
C TYR A 436 -41.54 10.38 12.86
N HIS A 437 -40.75 11.17 13.58
CA HIS A 437 -39.32 11.26 13.37
C HIS A 437 -38.63 10.28 14.29
N GLU A 438 -38.06 9.24 13.74
CA GLU A 438 -37.26 8.22 14.44
C GLU A 438 -35.86 8.75 14.62
N LEU A 439 -35.54 9.22 15.85
CA LEU A 439 -34.25 9.86 16.18
C LEU A 439 -33.19 8.84 16.60
N SER A 440 -33.62 7.70 17.12
CA SER A 440 -32.81 6.55 17.49
C SER A 440 -33.68 5.29 17.50
N PRO A 441 -33.10 4.07 17.64
CA PRO A 441 -33.90 2.84 17.80
C PRO A 441 -34.90 2.88 18.96
N TYR A 442 -34.72 3.83 19.90
CA TYR A 442 -35.54 3.93 21.13
C TYR A 442 -36.24 5.28 21.30
N THR A 443 -36.08 6.19 20.34
CA THR A 443 -36.63 7.55 20.45
C THR A 443 -37.35 7.94 19.20
N SER A 444 -38.66 8.11 19.31
CA SER A 444 -39.57 8.50 18.24
C SER A 444 -40.39 9.71 18.69
N ILE A 445 -40.52 10.71 17.86
CA ILE A 445 -41.32 11.92 18.13
C ILE A 445 -42.38 12.14 17.06
N LYS A 446 -43.58 12.52 17.46
CA LYS A 446 -44.67 12.80 16.56
C LYS A 446 -44.50 14.18 15.90
N VAL A 447 -44.56 14.26 14.58
CA VAL A 447 -44.31 15.52 13.84
C VAL A 447 -45.46 16.03 13.03
N ALA A 448 -46.32 15.18 12.51
CA ALA A 448 -47.49 15.59 11.71
C ALA A 448 -48.56 14.49 11.67
N PRO A 449 -49.83 14.79 11.30
CA PRO A 449 -50.80 13.78 10.92
C PRO A 449 -50.38 13.00 9.68
N HIS A 450 -50.80 11.73 9.56
CA HIS A 450 -50.64 10.95 8.35
C HIS A 450 -51.44 11.53 7.17
N THR A 451 -50.90 11.46 5.98
CA THR A 451 -51.57 11.80 4.73
C THR A 451 -51.54 10.62 3.75
N SER A 452 -52.49 10.64 2.79
CA SER A 452 -52.60 9.58 1.76
C SER A 452 -51.37 9.44 0.86
N ALA A 453 -50.46 10.42 0.85
CA ALA A 453 -49.20 10.35 0.13
C ALA A 453 -48.12 9.52 0.87
N MET A 454 -48.35 9.17 2.13
CA MET A 454 -47.45 8.42 2.95
C MET A 454 -47.74 6.92 2.91
N VAL A 455 -46.72 6.08 2.81
CA VAL A 455 -46.86 4.63 2.92
C VAL A 455 -46.47 4.21 4.35
N ILE A 456 -47.33 3.46 4.99
CA ILE A 456 -47.14 2.99 6.37
C ILE A 456 -45.88 2.15 6.45
N GLY A 457 -45.00 2.46 7.43
CA GLY A 457 -43.74 1.76 7.69
C GLY A 457 -42.60 2.06 6.70
N LYS A 458 -42.85 2.80 5.59
CA LYS A 458 -41.78 3.25 4.69
C LYS A 458 -40.90 4.29 5.41
N LYS A 459 -39.61 4.16 5.25
CA LYS A 459 -38.63 5.17 5.72
C LYS A 459 -38.54 6.34 4.74
N TYR A 460 -38.64 7.54 5.27
CA TYR A 460 -38.51 8.80 4.54
C TYR A 460 -37.36 9.60 5.15
N TYR A 461 -36.62 10.33 4.34
CA TYR A 461 -35.54 11.20 4.75
C TYR A 461 -35.85 12.63 4.35
N SER A 462 -35.53 13.58 5.21
CA SER A 462 -35.69 15.00 4.96
C SER A 462 -34.60 15.77 5.65
N THR A 463 -34.04 16.77 5.01
CA THR A 463 -33.01 17.65 5.59
C THR A 463 -33.62 18.76 6.46
N ASP A 464 -34.88 19.10 6.28
CA ASP A 464 -35.58 20.17 6.99
C ASP A 464 -36.79 19.69 7.83
N GLY A 465 -37.22 18.46 7.67
CA GLY A 465 -38.38 17.90 8.36
C GLY A 465 -39.71 18.27 7.78
N GLU A 466 -39.75 18.96 6.62
CA GLU A 466 -40.97 19.43 5.97
C GLU A 466 -41.12 18.92 4.53
N HIS A 467 -40.01 18.86 3.79
CA HIS A 467 -40.00 18.41 2.38
C HIS A 467 -39.49 16.99 2.29
N PHE A 468 -40.33 16.10 1.71
CA PHE A 468 -40.05 14.69 1.50
C PHE A 468 -40.21 14.35 0.02
N ASP A 469 -39.62 13.21 -0.39
CA ASP A 469 -39.87 12.66 -1.71
C ASP A 469 -41.39 12.30 -1.87
N GLY A 470 -42.06 13.06 -2.72
CA GLY A 470 -43.48 12.88 -3.06
C GLY A 470 -44.51 13.59 -2.15
N PHE A 471 -44.09 14.24 -1.05
CA PHE A 471 -45.02 15.01 -0.22
C PHE A 471 -44.34 16.06 0.64
N THR A 472 -45.11 17.00 1.16
CA THR A 472 -44.69 17.99 2.16
C THR A 472 -45.59 17.91 3.39
N ILE A 473 -45.02 18.24 4.55
CA ILE A 473 -45.80 18.39 5.80
C ILE A 473 -45.59 19.77 6.37
N LYS A 474 -46.45 20.16 7.29
CA LYS A 474 -46.27 21.32 8.14
C LYS A 474 -46.51 20.90 9.58
N ASN A 475 -45.49 21.02 10.43
CA ASN A 475 -45.67 20.79 11.87
C ASN A 475 -46.37 22.01 12.46
N PRO A 476 -47.61 21.87 12.94
CA PRO A 476 -48.42 23.03 13.35
C PRO A 476 -47.86 23.79 14.53
N PHE A 477 -47.08 23.13 15.38
CA PHE A 477 -46.54 23.76 16.61
C PHE A 477 -45.05 24.21 16.47
N LEU A 478 -44.35 23.73 15.49
CA LEU A 478 -42.93 24.07 15.29
C LEU A 478 -42.73 25.56 14.95
N TYR A 479 -43.67 26.11 14.16
CA TYR A 479 -43.64 27.51 13.71
C TYR A 479 -44.78 28.33 14.27
N LYS A 480 -45.53 27.80 15.28
CA LYS A 480 -46.55 28.56 15.98
C LYS A 480 -45.96 29.80 16.62
N ASN A 481 -46.58 30.97 16.44
CA ASN A 481 -46.19 32.18 17.11
C ASN A 481 -46.44 32.05 18.63
N LEU A 482 -45.39 32.01 19.40
CA LEU A 482 -45.44 31.82 20.85
C LEU A 482 -45.88 33.06 21.61
N ARG A 483 -46.11 34.21 20.94
CA ARG A 483 -46.74 35.40 21.51
C ARG A 483 -48.25 35.28 21.56
N GLU A 484 -48.83 34.40 20.74
CA GLU A 484 -50.26 34.14 20.73
C GLU A 484 -50.67 33.33 21.96
N PRO A 485 -51.70 33.74 22.71
CA PRO A 485 -52.13 33.03 23.91
C PRO A 485 -52.71 31.64 23.53
N SER A 486 -52.56 30.72 24.44
CA SER A 486 -53.21 29.40 24.34
C SER A 486 -54.70 29.52 24.61
N ASN A 487 -55.49 28.80 23.81
CA ASN A 487 -56.96 28.73 23.90
C ASN A 487 -57.45 27.88 25.09
N TYR A 488 -56.55 27.30 25.87
CA TYR A 488 -56.91 26.49 27.03
C TYR A 488 -57.00 27.36 28.29
N SER A 489 -58.03 27.06 29.10
CA SER A 489 -58.15 27.61 30.47
C SER A 489 -57.17 26.92 31.41
N ALA A 490 -56.89 27.54 32.54
CA ALA A 490 -56.08 26.97 33.64
C ALA A 490 -56.56 25.61 34.11
N ALA A 491 -57.90 25.44 34.18
CA ALA A 491 -58.52 24.18 34.59
C ALA A 491 -58.32 23.05 33.58
N GLU A 492 -58.36 23.38 32.27
CA GLU A 492 -58.10 22.43 31.22
C GLU A 492 -56.62 21.98 31.19
N LEU A 493 -55.66 22.93 31.26
CA LEU A 493 -54.25 22.64 31.34
C LEU A 493 -53.92 21.71 32.54
N ASN A 494 -54.56 21.90 33.68
CA ASN A 494 -54.38 21.01 34.86
C ASN A 494 -54.76 19.55 34.57
N LYS A 495 -55.73 19.27 33.70
CA LYS A 495 -56.16 17.89 33.38
C LYS A 495 -55.08 17.02 32.79
N ILE A 496 -54.09 17.63 32.10
CA ILE A 496 -53.09 16.85 31.37
C ILE A 496 -52.25 15.97 32.32
N TYR A 497 -51.95 16.46 33.52
CA TYR A 497 -51.15 15.71 34.49
C TYR A 497 -51.89 14.43 34.96
N SER A 498 -53.21 14.53 35.21
CA SER A 498 -54.00 13.34 35.54
C SER A 498 -54.15 12.39 34.35
N MET A 499 -54.40 12.94 33.14
CA MET A 499 -54.53 12.11 31.91
C MET A 499 -53.24 11.35 31.55
N MET A 500 -52.09 11.82 32.02
CA MET A 500 -50.78 11.22 31.75
C MET A 500 -50.23 10.46 32.96
N ASN A 501 -51.00 10.30 34.07
CA ASN A 501 -50.55 9.71 35.33
C ASN A 501 -49.31 10.39 35.91
N LEU A 502 -49.32 11.75 35.94
CA LEU A 502 -48.22 12.60 36.37
C LEU A 502 -48.62 13.46 37.58
N GLN A 503 -49.52 12.96 38.47
CA GLN A 503 -50.03 13.71 39.62
C GLN A 503 -48.94 13.99 40.67
N ASP A 504 -47.85 13.23 40.66
CA ASP A 504 -46.66 13.41 41.51
C ASP A 504 -45.75 14.56 41.05
N SER A 505 -46.02 15.16 39.88
CA SER A 505 -45.23 16.30 39.39
C SER A 505 -45.49 17.56 40.20
N PRO A 506 -44.42 18.32 40.58
CA PRO A 506 -44.56 19.68 41.15
C PRO A 506 -45.33 20.65 40.25
N LEU A 507 -45.41 20.36 38.97
CA LEU A 507 -46.16 21.18 37.95
C LEU A 507 -47.64 20.79 37.89
N ALA A 508 -48.08 19.69 38.53
CA ALA A 508 -49.46 19.32 38.58
C ALA A 508 -50.28 20.41 39.34
N GLY A 509 -51.42 20.82 38.79
CA GLY A 509 -52.23 21.85 39.38
C GLY A 509 -51.76 23.31 39.13
N LYS A 510 -50.64 23.51 38.38
CA LYS A 510 -50.08 24.83 38.13
C LYS A 510 -50.58 25.50 36.85
N GLY A 511 -51.71 25.07 36.29
CA GLY A 511 -52.34 25.70 35.11
C GLY A 511 -52.63 27.19 35.26
N ALA A 512 -53.01 27.63 36.48
CA ALA A 512 -53.17 29.07 36.76
C ALA A 512 -51.86 29.84 36.60
N THR A 513 -50.75 29.31 37.11
CA THR A 513 -49.41 29.93 36.98
C THR A 513 -48.93 29.99 35.55
N PHE A 514 -49.20 28.95 34.76
CA PHE A 514 -48.87 28.97 33.31
C PHE A 514 -49.68 30.04 32.57
N LYS A 515 -50.95 30.22 32.91
CA LYS A 515 -51.80 31.30 32.33
C LYS A 515 -51.38 32.68 32.82
N GLU A 516 -50.99 32.84 34.11
CA GLU A 516 -50.41 34.07 34.65
C GLU A 516 -49.11 34.43 33.93
N ALA A 517 -48.24 33.43 33.63
CA ALA A 517 -47.01 33.62 32.88
C ALA A 517 -47.29 34.11 31.45
N GLU A 518 -48.31 33.55 30.82
CA GLU A 518 -48.80 33.97 29.49
C GLU A 518 -49.31 35.41 29.53
N GLU A 519 -50.16 35.76 30.47
CA GLU A 519 -50.72 37.09 30.63
C GLU A 519 -49.62 38.14 30.89
N ARG A 520 -48.69 37.87 31.83
CA ARG A 520 -47.67 38.82 32.25
C ARG A 520 -46.57 39.02 31.23
N TYR A 521 -46.14 37.94 30.56
CA TYR A 521 -44.93 37.94 29.71
C TYR A 521 -45.24 37.70 28.24
N GLY A 522 -46.53 37.46 27.86
CA GLY A 522 -46.93 37.20 26.50
C GLY A 522 -46.20 35.99 25.90
N VAL A 523 -46.10 34.89 26.67
CA VAL A 523 -45.49 33.61 26.26
C VAL A 523 -46.51 32.52 26.39
N ASN A 524 -46.86 31.87 25.30
CA ASN A 524 -47.93 30.86 25.18
C ASN A 524 -47.85 29.81 26.31
N ALA A 525 -48.97 29.60 27.04
CA ALA A 525 -49.05 28.71 28.19
C ALA A 525 -48.86 27.22 27.81
N LEU A 526 -49.40 26.78 26.65
CA LEU A 526 -49.21 25.42 26.17
C LEU A 526 -47.74 25.14 25.82
N TYR A 527 -47.07 26.12 25.20
CA TYR A 527 -45.63 26.04 24.95
C TYR A 527 -44.83 25.96 26.26
N LEU A 528 -45.09 26.86 27.22
CA LEU A 528 -44.37 26.81 28.51
C LEU A 528 -44.54 25.46 29.21
N MET A 529 -45.74 24.90 29.15
CA MET A 529 -46.01 23.58 29.70
C MET A 529 -45.24 22.48 28.98
N ALA A 530 -45.21 22.47 27.63
CA ALA A 530 -44.49 21.51 26.83
C ALA A 530 -42.96 21.65 26.97
N HIS A 531 -42.47 22.87 27.03
CA HIS A 531 -41.04 23.16 27.26
C HIS A 531 -40.58 22.65 28.63
N SER A 532 -41.33 22.98 29.69
CA SER A 532 -41.02 22.50 31.05
C SER A 532 -41.10 20.97 31.14
N ALA A 533 -42.00 20.33 30.38
CA ALA A 533 -42.12 18.88 30.31
C ALA A 533 -40.84 18.23 29.71
N LEU A 534 -40.30 18.79 28.62
CA LEU A 534 -39.07 18.32 28.00
C LEU A 534 -37.86 18.46 28.91
N GLU A 535 -37.61 19.70 29.39
CA GLU A 535 -36.39 20.04 30.13
C GLU A 535 -36.31 19.41 31.54
N SER A 536 -37.45 19.09 32.13
CA SER A 536 -37.52 18.64 33.53
C SER A 536 -38.11 17.26 33.71
N ALA A 537 -38.33 16.47 32.63
CA ALA A 537 -39.09 15.24 32.68
C ALA A 537 -40.45 15.39 33.36
N TRP A 538 -41.23 16.38 32.90
CA TRP A 538 -42.52 16.74 33.49
C TRP A 538 -42.39 17.18 34.98
N GLY A 539 -41.34 17.93 35.32
CA GLY A 539 -41.05 18.41 36.66
C GLY A 539 -40.44 17.38 37.60
N ARG A 540 -40.10 16.19 37.15
CA ARG A 540 -39.60 15.08 37.96
C ARG A 540 -38.09 14.93 38.04
N SER A 541 -37.31 15.72 37.27
CA SER A 541 -35.85 15.75 37.34
C SER A 541 -35.38 16.28 38.71
N GLN A 542 -34.18 15.87 39.12
CA GLN A 542 -33.60 16.33 40.40
C GLN A 542 -33.48 17.86 40.46
N ILE A 543 -32.98 18.51 39.38
CA ILE A 543 -32.87 19.98 39.28
C ILE A 543 -34.25 20.64 39.45
N ALA A 544 -35.28 20.08 38.82
CA ALA A 544 -36.65 20.60 38.92
C ALA A 544 -37.18 20.55 40.33
N ARG A 545 -36.99 19.43 41.06
CA ARG A 545 -37.47 19.23 42.42
C ARG A 545 -36.71 20.06 43.47
N ASP A 546 -35.37 20.07 43.35
CA ASP A 546 -34.51 20.72 44.35
C ASP A 546 -34.40 22.23 44.16
N LYS A 547 -34.48 22.71 42.91
CA LYS A 547 -34.22 24.11 42.53
C LYS A 547 -35.43 24.83 41.94
N ASN A 548 -36.58 24.19 41.78
CA ASN A 548 -37.74 24.71 41.10
C ASN A 548 -37.42 25.24 39.68
N ASN A 549 -36.40 24.65 39.03
CA ASN A 549 -35.94 25.04 37.69
C ASN A 549 -36.41 24.00 36.69
N PHE A 550 -37.54 24.29 36.03
CA PHE A 550 -38.22 23.40 35.09
C PHE A 550 -37.83 23.58 33.63
N PHE A 551 -36.96 24.55 33.34
CA PHE A 551 -36.60 24.99 32.00
C PHE A 551 -35.08 24.92 31.72
N GLY A 552 -34.31 24.31 32.61
CA GLY A 552 -32.86 24.17 32.45
C GLY A 552 -32.10 25.51 32.47
N ILE A 553 -32.65 26.59 33.06
CA ILE A 553 -32.02 27.89 33.04
C ILE A 553 -30.70 27.84 33.78
N ALA A 554 -29.60 28.26 33.08
CA ALA A 554 -28.23 28.25 33.56
C ALA A 554 -27.69 26.87 33.95
N ALA A 555 -28.33 25.77 33.56
CA ALA A 555 -27.78 24.44 33.67
C ALA A 555 -26.78 24.20 32.52
N TYR A 556 -25.47 24.27 32.82
CA TYR A 556 -24.38 24.10 31.83
C TYR A 556 -23.93 22.64 31.77
N ASP A 557 -23.57 22.17 30.59
CA ASP A 557 -23.18 20.78 30.33
C ASP A 557 -22.01 20.27 31.20
N THR A 558 -21.13 21.17 31.63
CA THR A 558 -19.98 20.85 32.50
C THR A 558 -20.34 20.59 33.96
N SER A 559 -21.46 21.17 34.44
CA SER A 559 -21.91 21.03 35.84
C SER A 559 -23.41 21.35 35.96
N PRO A 560 -24.32 20.62 35.35
CA PRO A 560 -25.73 20.99 35.19
C PRO A 560 -26.42 21.29 36.51
N TYR A 561 -26.24 20.44 37.53
CA TYR A 561 -26.86 20.63 38.83
C TYR A 561 -26.31 21.84 39.58
N LEU A 562 -24.98 22.02 39.63
CA LEU A 562 -24.36 23.12 40.34
C LEU A 562 -24.65 24.48 39.72
N SER A 563 -24.63 24.55 38.38
CA SER A 563 -24.83 25.81 37.65
C SER A 563 -26.30 26.22 37.49
N ALA A 564 -27.24 25.27 37.60
CA ALA A 564 -28.66 25.55 37.41
C ALA A 564 -29.18 26.60 38.40
N LYS A 565 -29.92 27.59 37.86
CA LYS A 565 -30.55 28.65 38.67
C LYS A 565 -31.61 28.06 39.59
N SER A 566 -31.62 28.49 40.85
CA SER A 566 -32.66 28.14 41.84
C SER A 566 -33.74 29.21 41.88
N PHE A 567 -34.97 28.77 42.14
CA PHE A 567 -36.14 29.61 42.37
C PHE A 567 -36.76 29.25 43.70
N ASP A 568 -37.39 30.24 44.40
CA ASP A 568 -37.90 30.03 45.74
C ASP A 568 -39.04 28.99 45.82
N ASN A 569 -39.86 28.91 44.77
CA ASN A 569 -40.96 27.96 44.65
C ASN A 569 -41.30 27.70 43.17
N VAL A 570 -42.20 26.74 42.96
CA VAL A 570 -42.66 26.29 41.62
C VAL A 570 -43.20 27.45 40.78
N ASP A 571 -44.02 28.30 41.37
CA ASP A 571 -44.67 29.42 40.66
C ASP A 571 -43.60 30.45 40.20
N LYS A 572 -42.63 30.81 41.07
CA LYS A 572 -41.50 31.67 40.68
C LYS A 572 -40.62 30.98 39.64
N GLY A 573 -40.48 29.68 39.64
CA GLY A 573 -39.79 28.91 38.60
C GLY A 573 -40.43 29.07 37.23
N ILE A 574 -41.75 28.92 37.13
CA ILE A 574 -42.51 29.11 35.90
C ILE A 574 -42.50 30.55 35.43
N LEU A 575 -42.84 31.50 36.30
CA LEU A 575 -42.88 32.92 35.99
C LEU A 575 -41.51 33.47 35.59
N GLY A 576 -40.49 33.09 36.35
CA GLY A 576 -39.09 33.48 36.06
C GLY A 576 -38.58 32.96 34.75
N ALA A 577 -38.97 31.75 34.39
CA ALA A 577 -38.61 31.14 33.09
C ALA A 577 -39.32 31.84 31.94
N ALA A 578 -40.63 32.11 32.06
CA ALA A 578 -41.39 32.83 31.04
C ALA A 578 -40.80 34.22 30.77
N LYS A 579 -40.46 34.96 31.84
CA LYS A 579 -39.75 36.24 31.74
C LYS A 579 -38.43 36.09 30.99
N TRP A 580 -37.61 35.11 31.37
CA TRP A 580 -36.29 34.89 30.77
C TRP A 580 -36.41 34.52 29.30
N ILE A 581 -37.36 33.65 28.92
CA ILE A 581 -37.64 33.27 27.52
C ILE A 581 -38.05 34.48 26.71
N ARG A 582 -38.94 35.32 27.27
CA ARG A 582 -39.35 36.55 26.62
C ARG A 582 -38.17 37.47 26.32
N GLU A 583 -37.38 37.79 27.33
CA GLU A 583 -36.27 38.72 27.27
C GLU A 583 -35.07 38.24 26.45
N ASN A 584 -34.85 36.92 26.30
CA ASN A 584 -33.67 36.40 25.65
C ASN A 584 -33.92 35.82 24.24
N TYR A 585 -35.18 35.54 23.91
CA TYR A 585 -35.53 34.94 22.62
C TYR A 585 -36.64 35.68 21.90
N ILE A 586 -37.83 35.81 22.50
CA ILE A 586 -39.00 36.32 21.83
C ILE A 586 -38.81 37.78 21.42
N ASP A 587 -38.24 38.62 22.28
CA ASP A 587 -38.00 40.03 21.98
C ASP A 587 -36.91 40.25 20.91
N TYR A 588 -36.12 39.22 20.63
CA TYR A 588 -35.14 39.21 19.53
C TYR A 588 -35.68 38.54 18.25
N GLY A 589 -37.00 38.48 18.07
CA GLY A 589 -37.63 37.95 16.87
C GLY A 589 -37.59 36.42 16.75
N ARG A 590 -37.31 35.71 17.88
CA ARG A 590 -37.34 34.26 17.95
C ARG A 590 -38.62 33.80 18.65
N ASP A 591 -39.72 34.07 18.03
CA ASP A 591 -41.05 33.90 18.59
C ASP A 591 -41.74 32.54 18.23
N HIS A 592 -40.98 31.60 17.74
CA HIS A 592 -41.39 30.20 17.45
C HIS A 592 -40.25 29.22 17.81
N LEU A 593 -40.61 27.97 17.96
CA LEU A 593 -39.63 26.92 18.29
C LEU A 593 -38.57 26.79 17.20
N GLY A 594 -39.01 26.54 15.97
CA GLY A 594 -38.15 26.45 14.81
C GLY A 594 -37.17 25.24 14.82
N ASN A 595 -36.26 25.32 13.89
CA ASN A 595 -35.21 24.30 13.65
C ASN A 595 -33.81 24.94 13.73
N LYS A 596 -32.77 24.34 13.18
CA LYS A 596 -31.42 24.92 13.22
C LYS A 596 -31.24 26.17 12.34
N ALA A 597 -32.15 26.41 11.39
CA ALA A 597 -32.12 27.57 10.52
C ALA A 597 -32.91 28.77 11.12
N THR A 598 -33.98 28.52 11.87
CA THR A 598 -34.91 29.58 12.31
C THR A 598 -35.44 29.34 13.73
N GLY A 599 -36.00 30.37 14.35
CA GLY A 599 -36.62 30.29 15.67
C GLY A 599 -35.64 30.18 16.83
N MET A 600 -36.15 29.66 17.93
CA MET A 600 -35.39 29.53 19.18
C MET A 600 -34.27 28.51 19.09
N ASN A 601 -34.49 27.39 18.38
CA ASN A 601 -33.54 26.26 18.33
C ASN A 601 -32.20 26.61 17.68
N VAL A 602 -32.12 27.69 16.91
CA VAL A 602 -30.83 28.17 16.37
C VAL A 602 -29.80 28.38 17.47
N ARG A 603 -30.23 28.84 18.66
CA ARG A 603 -29.34 29.24 19.79
C ARG A 603 -29.73 28.66 21.15
N TYR A 604 -30.90 28.01 21.28
CA TYR A 604 -31.36 27.52 22.58
C TYR A 604 -30.63 26.23 22.97
N ALA A 605 -30.64 25.23 22.10
CA ALA A 605 -30.09 23.91 22.36
C ALA A 605 -29.06 23.51 21.34
N SER A 606 -28.13 22.64 21.72
CA SER A 606 -27.22 21.93 20.81
C SER A 606 -27.92 20.76 20.09
N ASP A 607 -29.01 20.25 20.64
CA ASP A 607 -29.87 19.25 20.03
C ASP A 607 -30.58 19.83 18.78
N PRO A 608 -30.33 19.31 17.57
CA PRO A 608 -30.94 19.85 16.36
C PRO A 608 -32.47 19.66 16.31
N TYR A 609 -33.00 18.73 17.08
CA TYR A 609 -34.40 18.36 17.09
C TYR A 609 -35.16 18.85 18.36
N TRP A 610 -34.53 19.72 19.14
CA TRP A 610 -35.12 20.27 20.37
C TRP A 610 -36.49 20.94 20.10
N GLY A 611 -36.62 21.75 19.04
CA GLY A 611 -37.86 22.39 18.67
C GLY A 611 -38.96 21.38 18.29
N GLU A 612 -38.62 20.35 17.52
CA GLU A 612 -39.54 19.26 17.16
C GLU A 612 -40.01 18.46 18.38
N LYS A 613 -39.12 18.22 19.34
CA LYS A 613 -39.47 17.51 20.61
C LYS A 613 -40.52 18.28 21.40
N ILE A 614 -40.36 19.60 21.55
CA ILE A 614 -41.35 20.44 22.24
C ILE A 614 -42.65 20.49 21.42
N ALA A 615 -42.57 20.71 20.11
CA ALA A 615 -43.73 20.72 19.25
C ALA A 615 -44.54 19.39 19.33
N SER A 616 -43.85 18.26 19.41
CA SER A 616 -44.45 16.94 19.61
C SER A 616 -45.22 16.83 20.95
N ILE A 617 -44.63 17.40 22.01
CA ILE A 617 -45.31 17.46 23.33
C ILE A 617 -46.51 18.39 23.27
N MET A 618 -46.38 19.59 22.65
CA MET A 618 -47.53 20.48 22.40
C MET A 618 -48.66 19.80 21.64
N MET A 619 -48.35 19.08 20.57
CA MET A 619 -49.31 18.29 19.78
C MET A 619 -49.97 17.21 20.65
N THR A 620 -49.22 16.57 21.50
CA THR A 620 -49.73 15.52 22.41
C THR A 620 -50.67 16.10 23.44
N ILE A 621 -50.31 17.23 24.07
CA ILE A 621 -51.15 17.91 25.04
C ILE A 621 -52.44 18.44 24.34
N ASN A 622 -52.29 19.11 23.19
CA ASN A 622 -53.39 19.65 22.40
C ASN A 622 -54.41 18.53 22.02
N SER A 623 -53.92 17.43 21.47
CA SER A 623 -54.73 16.29 21.09
C SER A 623 -55.50 15.68 22.28
N ARG A 624 -54.89 15.59 23.45
CA ARG A 624 -55.52 15.05 24.66
C ARG A 624 -56.57 16.00 25.28
N LEU A 625 -56.34 17.31 25.12
CA LEU A 625 -57.22 18.35 25.66
C LEU A 625 -58.35 18.78 24.67
N GLY A 626 -58.46 18.12 23.52
CA GLY A 626 -59.58 18.34 22.56
C GLY A 626 -59.24 19.26 21.39
N GLY A 627 -57.96 19.61 21.14
CA GLY A 627 -57.51 20.25 19.90
C GLY A 627 -57.91 21.72 19.74
N LYS A 628 -57.74 22.57 20.76
CA LYS A 628 -58.12 23.98 20.72
C LYS A 628 -57.04 24.94 20.20
N ASP A 629 -55.76 24.56 20.24
CA ASP A 629 -54.59 25.35 19.83
C ASP A 629 -54.00 24.96 18.46
#